data_8746be2be48da76309e35d5930a1f1d7
#
_entry.id   8746be2be48da76309e35d5930a1f1d7
#
_cell.length_a   1.000
_cell.length_b   1.000
_cell.length_c   1.000
_cell.angle_alpha   90.00
_cell.angle_beta   90.00
_cell.angle_gamma   90.00
#
_symmetry.space_group_name_H-M   'P 1'
#
loop_
_entity.id
_entity.type
_entity.pdbx_description
1 polymer ?
#
loop_
_entity_poly.entity_id
_entity_poly.type
_entity_poly.pdbx_seq_one_letter_code
_entity_poly.pdbx_strand_id
1 'polypeptide(L)'
;TFPSGSGLSNSISDWLLATNFQQKNGIELINRALIASDGVVTKSETSLKVNRNQHQIRATHVELTKDSNISQNQSLSSVALEWNYNLNSNWRSDSKFQFDSNIGRLSKLELGLRYENECVNVDLSSSRSFSTSSTLIDKTDFTLSVELTGFSSSDRKNAKSHKCGV
;
A
#
# COMPACT_ATOMS: atom_id res chain seq x y z
N THR A 1 14.37 -20.84 12.67
CA THR A 1 14.78 -19.47 13.06
C THR A 1 13.96 -18.49 12.23
N PHE A 2 13.34 -17.54 12.90
CA PHE A 2 12.60 -16.47 12.23
C PHE A 2 13.59 -15.48 11.58
N PRO A 3 13.22 -14.85 10.44
CA PRO A 3 14.08 -13.84 9.84
C PRO A 3 14.22 -12.63 10.77
N SER A 4 15.38 -12.01 10.82
CA SER A 4 15.58 -10.76 11.55
C SER A 4 14.70 -9.66 10.93
N GLY A 5 14.33 -8.68 11.73
CA GLY A 5 13.28 -7.72 11.34
C GLY A 5 11.85 -8.25 11.51
N SER A 6 11.67 -9.55 11.81
CA SER A 6 10.38 -10.11 12.24
C SER A 6 10.05 -9.77 13.71
N GLY A 7 11.00 -9.26 14.47
CA GLY A 7 10.88 -9.06 15.92
C GLY A 7 10.94 -10.35 16.75
N LEU A 8 11.22 -11.49 16.10
CA LEU A 8 11.21 -12.83 16.71
C LEU A 8 12.52 -13.60 16.51
N SER A 9 13.57 -12.93 16.06
CA SER A 9 14.86 -13.57 15.72
C SER A 9 15.72 -13.92 16.93
N ASN A 10 15.48 -13.28 18.07
CA ASN A 10 16.22 -13.45 19.31
C ASN A 10 15.47 -14.33 20.34
N SER A 11 16.12 -14.66 21.45
CA SER A 11 15.51 -15.39 22.58
C SER A 11 14.39 -14.60 23.28
N ILE A 12 14.38 -13.28 23.11
CA ILE A 12 13.35 -12.35 23.58
C ILE A 12 12.81 -11.63 22.33
N SER A 13 11.48 -11.54 22.19
CA SER A 13 10.85 -10.80 21.11
C SER A 13 11.10 -9.30 21.25
N ASP A 14 11.17 -8.60 20.09
CA ASP A 14 11.24 -7.15 20.06
C ASP A 14 9.95 -6.52 20.62
N TRP A 15 10.08 -5.32 21.16
CA TRP A 15 8.94 -4.52 21.60
C TRP A 15 8.28 -3.84 20.41
N LEU A 16 6.96 -3.97 20.30
CA LEU A 16 6.18 -3.20 19.32
C LEU A 16 5.59 -1.96 20.00
N LEU A 17 6.06 -0.79 19.59
CA LEU A 17 5.46 0.49 19.93
C LEU A 17 4.55 0.94 18.78
N ALA A 18 3.29 1.24 19.07
CA ALA A 18 2.36 1.77 18.10
C ALA A 18 1.65 3.00 18.67
N THR A 19 1.63 4.09 17.90
CA THR A 19 0.91 5.31 18.24
C THR A 19 -0.03 5.67 17.09
N ASN A 20 -1.23 6.11 17.42
CA ASN A 20 -2.21 6.60 16.45
C ASN A 20 -2.77 7.94 16.94
N PHE A 21 -2.65 8.95 16.12
CA PHE A 21 -3.25 10.26 16.32
C PHE A 21 -4.22 10.55 15.19
N GLN A 22 -5.48 10.75 15.54
CA GLN A 22 -6.54 11.04 14.58
C GLN A 22 -7.23 12.36 14.92
N GLN A 23 -7.38 13.22 13.92
CA GLN A 23 -8.05 14.51 14.05
C GLN A 23 -9.38 14.50 13.29
N LYS A 24 -10.39 15.21 13.82
CA LYS A 24 -11.75 15.26 13.22
C LYS A 24 -11.80 15.81 11.79
N ASN A 25 -10.80 16.56 11.36
CA ASN A 25 -10.70 17.13 10.02
C ASN A 25 -10.17 16.12 8.97
N GLY A 26 -10.07 14.83 9.31
CA GLY A 26 -9.67 13.77 8.38
C GLY A 26 -8.17 13.52 8.29
N ILE A 27 -7.39 14.06 9.24
CA ILE A 27 -5.95 13.78 9.35
C ILE A 27 -5.74 12.64 10.33
N GLU A 28 -4.97 11.63 9.93
CA GLU A 28 -4.56 10.49 10.74
C GLU A 28 -3.06 10.28 10.60
N LEU A 29 -2.36 10.21 11.73
CA LEU A 29 -0.93 9.89 11.81
C LEU A 29 -0.78 8.59 12.60
N ILE A 30 -0.17 7.61 11.96
CA ILE A 30 0.14 6.31 12.56
C ILE A 30 1.66 6.15 12.57
N ASN A 31 2.21 5.81 13.71
CA ASN A 31 3.60 5.41 13.83
C ASN A 31 3.68 4.04 14.49
N ARG A 32 4.55 3.17 13.94
CA ARG A 32 4.86 1.85 14.48
C ARG A 32 6.37 1.67 14.49
N ALA A 33 6.90 1.18 15.60
CA ALA A 33 8.31 0.89 15.73
C ALA A 33 8.52 -0.47 16.39
N LEU A 34 9.49 -1.24 15.91
CA LEU A 34 10.04 -2.41 16.55
C LEU A 34 11.34 -2.00 17.22
N ILE A 35 11.45 -2.32 18.50
CA ILE A 35 12.59 -1.97 19.36
C ILE A 35 13.16 -3.28 19.90
N ALA A 36 14.41 -3.55 19.56
CA ALA A 36 15.12 -4.72 20.07
C ALA A 36 15.37 -4.62 21.58
N SER A 37 15.73 -5.74 22.20
CA SER A 37 15.96 -5.83 23.63
C SER A 37 17.10 -4.94 24.15
N ASP A 38 18.01 -4.52 23.26
CA ASP A 38 19.10 -3.57 23.53
C ASP A 38 18.69 -2.09 23.35
N GLY A 39 17.42 -1.84 23.03
CA GLY A 39 16.86 -0.50 22.83
C GLY A 39 17.06 0.08 21.40
N VAL A 40 17.62 -0.69 20.48
CA VAL A 40 17.80 -0.26 19.08
C VAL A 40 16.49 -0.39 18.33
N VAL A 41 16.11 0.64 17.56
CA VAL A 41 14.95 0.58 16.66
C VAL A 41 15.36 -0.22 15.43
N THR A 42 14.78 -1.40 15.26
CA THR A 42 15.05 -2.31 14.13
C THR A 42 14.21 -2.01 12.91
N LYS A 43 12.98 -1.53 13.14
CA LYS A 43 12.05 -1.11 12.08
C LYS A 43 11.21 0.06 12.56
N SER A 44 11.02 1.05 11.69
CA SER A 44 10.03 2.10 11.91
C SER A 44 9.14 2.28 10.68
N GLU A 45 7.86 2.56 10.92
CA GLU A 45 6.88 2.87 9.90
C GLU A 45 6.06 4.06 10.37
N THR A 46 6.06 5.12 9.58
CA THR A 46 5.25 6.32 9.83
C THR A 46 4.33 6.55 8.65
N SER A 47 3.04 6.63 8.89
CA SER A 47 2.02 6.85 7.88
C SER A 47 1.17 8.06 8.23
N LEU A 48 1.10 9.01 7.31
CA LEU A 48 0.21 10.17 7.36
C LEU A 48 -0.90 9.97 6.32
N LYS A 49 -2.15 10.01 6.77
CA LYS A 49 -3.33 9.91 5.91
C LYS A 49 -4.15 11.19 6.03
N VAL A 50 -4.56 11.73 4.90
CA VAL A 50 -5.43 12.90 4.81
C VAL A 50 -6.63 12.53 3.95
N ASN A 51 -7.82 12.61 4.56
CA ASN A 51 -9.10 12.41 3.87
C ASN A 51 -9.81 13.75 3.79
N ARG A 52 -10.00 14.26 2.59
CA ARG A 52 -10.72 15.52 2.40
C ARG A 52 -11.55 15.49 1.14
N ASN A 53 -12.87 15.63 1.28
CA ASN A 53 -13.83 15.59 0.16
C ASN A 53 -13.63 14.29 -0.68
N GLN A 54 -13.31 14.46 -1.95
CA GLN A 54 -13.09 13.37 -2.92
C GLN A 54 -11.66 12.83 -2.91
N HIS A 55 -10.75 13.42 -2.12
CA HIS A 55 -9.34 13.06 -2.09
C HIS A 55 -9.00 12.27 -0.82
N GLN A 56 -8.26 11.20 -1.01
CA GLN A 56 -7.58 10.48 0.05
C GLN A 56 -6.10 10.38 -0.32
N ILE A 57 -5.25 10.97 0.50
CA ILE A 57 -3.79 10.94 0.32
C ILE A 57 -3.20 10.18 1.50
N ARG A 58 -2.29 9.28 1.22
CA ARG A 58 -1.48 8.59 2.24
C ARG A 58 -0.01 8.66 1.86
N ALA A 59 0.81 9.17 2.77
CA ALA A 59 2.26 9.09 2.69
C ALA A 59 2.76 8.13 3.76
N THR A 60 3.55 7.15 3.39
CA THR A 60 4.13 6.17 4.31
C THR A 60 5.63 6.13 4.14
N HIS A 61 6.36 6.31 5.23
CA HIS A 61 7.80 6.13 5.31
C HIS A 61 8.08 4.86 6.09
N VAL A 62 8.89 3.98 5.52
CA VAL A 62 9.36 2.75 6.16
C VAL A 62 10.87 2.78 6.21
N GLU A 63 11.41 2.55 7.38
CA GLU A 63 12.83 2.40 7.62
C GLU A 63 13.10 1.07 8.30
N LEU A 64 14.04 0.31 7.76
CA LEU A 64 14.53 -0.93 8.31
C LEU A 64 16.03 -0.79 8.55
N THR A 65 16.44 -0.90 9.80
CA THR A 65 17.84 -0.80 10.19
C THR A 65 18.60 -2.04 9.69
N LYS A 66 19.86 -1.81 9.32
CA LYS A 66 20.79 -2.88 8.93
C LYS A 66 20.85 -3.95 10.02
N ASP A 67 20.70 -5.22 9.63
CA ASP A 67 20.94 -6.35 10.51
C ASP A 67 22.09 -7.20 9.95
N SER A 68 23.16 -7.28 10.71
CA SER A 68 24.38 -8.02 10.34
C SER A 68 24.21 -9.55 10.35
N ASN A 69 23.13 -10.05 10.94
CA ASN A 69 22.86 -11.49 11.07
C ASN A 69 22.09 -12.08 9.89
N ILE A 70 21.59 -11.21 8.99
CA ILE A 70 21.04 -11.63 7.72
C ILE A 70 21.84 -10.98 6.60
N SER A 71 21.83 -11.60 5.42
CA SER A 71 22.45 -11.12 4.17
C SER A 71 22.00 -9.71 3.74
N GLN A 72 21.26 -8.99 4.55
CA GLN A 72 20.79 -7.62 4.34
C GLN A 72 21.83 -6.63 4.85
N ASN A 73 22.87 -6.44 4.05
CA ASN A 73 24.02 -5.61 4.38
C ASN A 73 23.75 -4.08 4.32
N GLN A 74 22.51 -3.66 4.04
CA GLN A 74 22.13 -2.26 3.89
C GLN A 74 20.83 -1.97 4.63
N SER A 75 20.73 -0.79 5.26
CA SER A 75 19.45 -0.27 5.72
C SER A 75 18.52 -0.02 4.54
N LEU A 76 17.25 -0.34 4.69
CA LEU A 76 16.22 -0.05 3.70
C LEU A 76 15.44 1.18 4.16
N SER A 77 15.36 2.19 3.33
CA SER A 77 14.49 3.34 3.55
C SER A 77 13.64 3.58 2.31
N SER A 78 12.33 3.61 2.47
CA SER A 78 11.42 3.84 1.36
C SER A 78 10.27 4.77 1.76
N VAL A 79 9.85 5.59 0.80
CA VAL A 79 8.65 6.44 0.91
C VAL A 79 7.65 6.01 -0.14
N ALA A 80 6.41 5.75 0.29
CA ALA A 80 5.29 5.52 -0.59
C ALA A 80 4.28 6.67 -0.48
N LEU A 81 3.80 7.17 -1.61
CA LEU A 81 2.72 8.14 -1.71
C LEU A 81 1.57 7.49 -2.48
N GLU A 82 0.41 7.41 -1.86
CA GLU A 82 -0.83 6.91 -2.45
C GLU A 82 -1.83 8.06 -2.53
N TRP A 83 -2.47 8.21 -3.67
CA TRP A 83 -3.53 9.19 -3.87
C TRP A 83 -4.72 8.52 -4.54
N ASN A 84 -5.85 8.54 -3.86
CA ASN A 84 -7.13 8.08 -4.37
C ASN A 84 -8.03 9.29 -4.58
N TYR A 85 -8.67 9.35 -5.72
CA TYR A 85 -9.55 10.42 -6.13
C TYR A 85 -10.88 9.88 -6.65
N ASN A 86 -11.98 10.24 -5.99
CA ASN A 86 -13.32 9.92 -6.47
C ASN A 86 -13.77 11.02 -7.43
N LEU A 87 -13.71 10.75 -8.74
CA LEU A 87 -14.14 11.71 -9.76
C LEU A 87 -15.65 12.00 -9.66
N ASN A 88 -16.44 10.92 -9.45
CA ASN A 88 -17.87 10.97 -9.19
C ASN A 88 -18.30 9.67 -8.48
N SER A 89 -19.63 9.38 -8.45
CA SER A 89 -20.18 8.17 -7.82
C SER A 89 -19.69 6.86 -8.46
N ASN A 90 -19.35 6.89 -9.73
CA ASN A 90 -19.02 5.71 -10.53
C ASN A 90 -17.53 5.60 -10.88
N TRP A 91 -16.81 6.71 -10.89
CA TRP A 91 -15.41 6.75 -11.31
C TRP A 91 -14.47 7.06 -10.17
N ARG A 92 -13.43 6.24 -10.02
CA ARG A 92 -12.34 6.42 -9.07
C ARG A 92 -11.01 6.28 -9.79
N SER A 93 -10.08 7.17 -9.47
CA SER A 93 -8.68 7.07 -9.89
C SER A 93 -7.80 6.83 -8.68
N ASP A 94 -6.82 5.97 -8.83
CA ASP A 94 -5.78 5.73 -7.83
C ASP A 94 -4.39 5.87 -8.45
N SER A 95 -3.47 6.34 -7.66
CA SER A 95 -2.06 6.41 -8.03
C SER A 95 -1.18 6.11 -6.83
N LYS A 96 -0.09 5.39 -7.08
CA LYS A 96 0.89 5.03 -6.06
C LYS A 96 2.29 5.24 -6.61
N PHE A 97 3.11 5.95 -5.84
CA PHE A 97 4.50 6.23 -6.10
C PHE A 97 5.31 5.59 -4.98
N GLN A 98 6.31 4.82 -5.30
CA GLN A 98 7.24 4.27 -4.33
C GLN A 98 8.64 4.71 -4.66
N PHE A 99 9.28 5.34 -3.70
CA PHE A 99 10.60 5.93 -3.81
C PHE A 99 11.56 5.22 -2.86
N ASP A 100 12.69 4.79 -3.37
CA ASP A 100 13.78 4.25 -2.56
C ASP A 100 14.69 5.42 -2.13
N SER A 101 14.68 5.70 -0.83
CA SER A 101 15.42 6.84 -0.27
C SER A 101 16.93 6.60 -0.25
N ASN A 102 17.37 5.33 -0.20
CA ASN A 102 18.79 5.00 -0.14
C ASN A 102 19.51 5.32 -1.43
N ILE A 103 18.83 5.08 -2.56
CA ILE A 103 19.39 5.32 -3.90
C ILE A 103 18.85 6.60 -4.56
N GLY A 104 17.88 7.28 -3.91
CA GLY A 104 17.30 8.51 -4.41
C GLY A 104 16.51 8.34 -5.71
N ARG A 105 15.82 7.21 -5.92
CA ARG A 105 15.13 6.89 -7.17
C ARG A 105 13.73 6.37 -6.96
N LEU A 106 12.86 6.64 -7.94
CA LEU A 106 11.55 6.01 -8.02
C LEU A 106 11.74 4.50 -8.28
N SER A 107 11.14 3.65 -7.43
CA SER A 107 11.21 2.19 -7.54
C SER A 107 9.95 1.62 -8.20
N LYS A 108 8.78 2.25 -7.99
CA LYS A 108 7.52 1.79 -8.57
C LYS A 108 6.54 2.93 -8.79
N LEU A 109 5.81 2.87 -9.89
CA LEU A 109 4.69 3.73 -10.23
C LEU A 109 3.50 2.84 -10.56
N GLU A 110 2.35 3.11 -9.95
CA GLU A 110 1.08 2.44 -10.25
C GLU A 110 0.02 3.51 -10.50
N LEU A 111 -0.77 3.31 -11.55
CA LEU A 111 -1.91 4.15 -11.91
C LEU A 111 -3.11 3.25 -12.14
N GLY A 112 -4.25 3.62 -11.58
CA GLY A 112 -5.50 2.89 -11.72
C GLY A 112 -6.66 3.84 -12.06
N LEU A 113 -7.60 3.30 -12.83
CA LEU A 113 -8.89 3.92 -13.11
C LEU A 113 -9.96 2.85 -12.99
N ARG A 114 -10.90 3.05 -12.09
CA ARG A 114 -12.02 2.14 -11.84
C ARG A 114 -13.32 2.81 -12.19
N TYR A 115 -14.14 2.08 -12.95
CA TYR A 115 -15.54 2.39 -13.17
C TYR A 115 -16.39 1.33 -12.49
N GLU A 116 -17.35 1.74 -11.68
CA GLU A 116 -18.27 0.86 -10.98
C GLU A 116 -19.70 1.38 -11.11
N ASN A 117 -20.61 0.51 -11.54
CA ASN A 117 -22.03 0.73 -11.46
C ASN A 117 -22.73 -0.55 -10.95
N GLU A 118 -24.06 -0.56 -10.91
CA GLU A 118 -24.84 -1.68 -10.37
C GLU A 118 -24.58 -3.01 -11.09
N CYS A 119 -24.10 -2.99 -12.34
CA CYS A 119 -24.02 -4.13 -13.22
C CYS A 119 -22.61 -4.47 -13.70
N VAL A 120 -21.73 -3.50 -13.71
CA VAL A 120 -20.40 -3.64 -14.30
C VAL A 120 -19.36 -2.97 -13.41
N ASN A 121 -18.27 -3.67 -13.17
CA ASN A 121 -17.05 -3.14 -12.59
C ASN A 121 -15.92 -3.28 -13.61
N VAL A 122 -15.30 -2.17 -13.97
CA VAL A 122 -14.17 -2.13 -14.91
C VAL A 122 -12.97 -1.53 -14.21
N ASP A 123 -11.90 -2.28 -14.12
CA ASP A 123 -10.61 -1.84 -13.57
C ASP A 123 -9.57 -1.79 -14.69
N LEU A 124 -9.01 -0.63 -14.92
CA LEU A 124 -7.84 -0.43 -15.77
C LEU A 124 -6.67 -0.01 -14.89
N SER A 125 -5.57 -0.74 -14.94
CA SER A 125 -4.37 -0.39 -14.19
C SER A 125 -3.11 -0.50 -15.03
N SER A 126 -2.14 0.33 -14.70
CA SER A 126 -0.79 0.29 -15.24
C SER A 126 0.19 0.34 -14.09
N SER A 127 1.19 -0.53 -14.11
CA SER A 127 2.28 -0.50 -13.15
C SER A 127 3.62 -0.51 -13.87
N ARG A 128 4.55 0.32 -13.38
CA ARG A 128 5.93 0.34 -13.85
C ARG A 128 6.87 0.19 -12.68
N SER A 129 7.71 -0.83 -12.74
CA SER A 129 8.79 -1.08 -11.79
C SER A 129 10.11 -0.66 -12.42
N PHE A 130 10.88 0.14 -11.69
CA PHE A 130 12.18 0.64 -12.12
C PHE A 130 13.27 -0.21 -11.47
N SER A 131 14.13 -0.77 -12.29
CA SER A 131 15.23 -1.59 -11.79
C SER A 131 16.31 -0.74 -11.15
N THR A 132 16.86 -1.23 -10.06
CA THR A 132 18.01 -0.63 -9.34
C THR A 132 19.34 -1.20 -9.80
N SER A 133 19.31 -2.28 -10.58
CA SER A 133 20.49 -2.99 -11.08
C SER A 133 20.65 -2.78 -12.58
N SER A 134 21.89 -2.63 -13.04
CA SER A 134 22.22 -2.51 -14.47
C SER A 134 21.91 -3.78 -15.31
N THR A 135 21.62 -4.89 -14.64
CA THR A 135 21.29 -6.18 -15.27
C THR A 135 19.80 -6.46 -15.36
N LEU A 136 18.95 -5.69 -14.66
CA LEU A 136 17.50 -5.86 -14.68
C LEU A 136 16.86 -4.78 -15.55
N ILE A 137 15.86 -5.15 -16.32
CA ILE A 137 15.13 -4.25 -17.22
C ILE A 137 13.89 -3.70 -16.48
N ASP A 138 13.58 -2.43 -16.70
CA ASP A 138 12.32 -1.84 -16.26
C ASP A 138 11.14 -2.65 -16.79
N LYS A 139 10.19 -2.96 -15.92
CA LYS A 139 9.00 -3.71 -16.30
C LYS A 139 7.78 -2.82 -16.26
N THR A 140 7.00 -2.86 -17.34
CA THR A 140 5.70 -2.18 -17.40
C THR A 140 4.62 -3.22 -17.65
N ASP A 141 3.60 -3.23 -16.80
CA ASP A 141 2.44 -4.11 -16.89
C ASP A 141 1.17 -3.26 -17.07
N PHE A 142 0.25 -3.76 -17.90
CA PHE A 142 -1.10 -3.21 -18.05
C PHE A 142 -2.10 -4.31 -17.74
N THR A 143 -3.12 -3.99 -16.97
CA THR A 143 -4.18 -4.91 -16.61
C THR A 143 -5.53 -4.26 -16.88
N LEU A 144 -6.40 -4.98 -17.57
CA LEU A 144 -7.80 -4.65 -17.71
C LEU A 144 -8.62 -5.79 -17.11
N SER A 145 -9.47 -5.49 -16.16
CA SER A 145 -10.44 -6.42 -15.58
C SER A 145 -11.85 -5.89 -15.79
N VAL A 146 -12.74 -6.79 -16.21
CA VAL A 146 -14.17 -6.47 -16.36
C VAL A 146 -14.96 -7.54 -15.62
N GLU A 147 -15.75 -7.12 -14.66
CA GLU A 147 -16.61 -7.98 -13.86
C GLU A 147 -18.07 -7.57 -14.06
N LEU A 148 -18.93 -8.54 -14.32
CA LEU A 148 -20.38 -8.36 -14.44
C LEU A 148 -21.04 -8.77 -13.12
N THR A 149 -21.53 -7.82 -12.35
CA THR A 149 -22.06 -8.06 -11.00
C THR A 149 -23.49 -8.61 -10.97
N GLY A 150 -24.23 -8.50 -12.06
CA GLY A 150 -25.63 -8.94 -12.16
C GLY A 150 -25.86 -10.42 -12.51
N PHE A 151 -24.81 -11.19 -12.81
CA PHE A 151 -24.93 -12.55 -13.38
C PHE A 151 -24.48 -13.68 -12.44
N SER A 152 -24.13 -13.40 -11.21
CA SER A 152 -23.72 -14.45 -10.29
C SER A 152 -24.94 -15.24 -9.78
N SER A 153 -25.13 -16.44 -10.31
CA SER A 153 -26.10 -17.44 -9.85
C SER A 153 -25.65 -18.14 -8.56
N SER A 154 -25.38 -17.41 -7.50
CA SER A 154 -25.17 -18.03 -6.21
C SER A 154 -26.44 -17.91 -5.37
N ASP A 155 -27.03 -19.05 -5.03
CA ASP A 155 -28.15 -19.26 -4.09
C ASP A 155 -28.00 -18.49 -2.76
N ARG A 156 -28.25 -17.20 -2.78
CA ARG A 156 -28.49 -16.43 -1.56
C ARG A 156 -29.94 -15.97 -1.54
N LYS A 157 -30.73 -16.64 -0.76
CA LYS A 157 -32.19 -16.42 -0.51
C LYS A 157 -32.54 -14.99 -0.01
N ASN A 158 -31.69 -14.01 -0.07
CA ASN A 158 -31.92 -12.62 0.35
C ASN A 158 -31.19 -11.57 -0.47
N ALA A 159 -30.77 -11.86 -1.70
CA ALA A 159 -30.24 -10.81 -2.57
C ALA A 159 -31.41 -9.95 -3.09
N LYS A 160 -31.47 -8.67 -2.72
CA LYS A 160 -32.30 -7.69 -3.41
C LYS A 160 -31.91 -7.76 -4.89
N SER A 161 -32.85 -8.14 -5.73
CA SER A 161 -32.70 -8.17 -7.19
C SER A 161 -32.36 -6.75 -7.67
N HIS A 162 -31.10 -6.47 -7.91
CA HIS A 162 -30.71 -5.28 -8.66
C HIS A 162 -31.04 -5.55 -10.14
N LYS A 163 -32.04 -4.84 -10.65
CA LYS A 163 -32.36 -4.87 -12.09
C LYS A 163 -31.33 -3.98 -12.79
N CYS A 164 -30.42 -4.62 -13.53
CA CYS A 164 -29.64 -3.90 -14.52
C CYS A 164 -30.60 -3.39 -15.60
N GLY A 165 -31.08 -2.16 -15.45
CA GLY A 165 -31.95 -1.53 -16.44
C GLY A 165 -31.12 -1.06 -17.65
N VAL A 166 -31.60 -1.38 -18.83
CA VAL A 166 -31.19 -0.78 -20.11
C VAL A 166 -31.81 0.61 -20.19
#